data_c716c743290774b1be568a724fe96778
#
_entry.id   c716c743290774b1be568a724fe96778
#
_cell.length_a   1.000
_cell.length_b   1.000
_cell.length_c   1.000
_cell.angle_alpha   90.00
_cell.angle_beta   90.00
_cell.angle_gamma   90.00
#
_symmetry.space_group_name_H-M   'P 1'
#
loop_
_entity.id
_entity.type
_entity.pdbx_description
1 polymer ?
#
loop_
_entity_poly.entity_id
_entity_poly.type
_entity_poly.pdbx_seq_one_letter_code
_entity_poly.pdbx_strand_id
1 'polypeptide(L)'
;MESQGEIYISSRYKKEDYLSLELAINSNSSKWSKAVDILKDRINGRFFAQIDLLSENVKNNGFAIMALNCLLIETLFQFQRGLNRTPSTNKEHYALFLCSAFPNDFVEQHIGERFYEEIRCGILHSAQTKGESRLSDNYSNIAARIEDGVLVVSVARVTEILKTYFDDYSNKLLDPTESNLRKSFVKKMGFVCRT
;
A
#
# COMPACT_ATOMS: atom_id res chain seq x y z
N MET A 1 -16.04 32.72 -14.18
CA MET A 1 -15.81 31.27 -14.26
C MET A 1 -14.40 31.04 -13.76
N GLU A 2 -14.23 30.67 -12.50
CA GLU A 2 -12.94 30.24 -12.00
C GLU A 2 -12.57 28.93 -12.72
N SER A 3 -11.42 28.92 -13.39
CA SER A 3 -10.86 27.70 -13.95
C SER A 3 -10.63 26.73 -12.80
N GLN A 4 -11.41 25.65 -12.71
CA GLN A 4 -11.07 24.55 -11.82
C GLN A 4 -9.67 24.09 -12.22
N GLY A 5 -8.68 24.30 -11.33
CA GLY A 5 -7.31 23.92 -11.57
C GLY A 5 -7.24 22.42 -11.89
N GLU A 6 -6.35 22.04 -12.77
CA GLU A 6 -6.12 20.65 -13.16
C GLU A 6 -5.79 19.79 -11.93
N ILE A 7 -6.56 18.71 -11.68
CA ILE A 7 -6.36 17.83 -10.54
C ILE A 7 -5.51 16.63 -10.97
N TYR A 8 -4.29 16.54 -10.46
CA TYR A 8 -3.38 15.42 -10.68
C TYR A 8 -3.64 14.30 -9.67
N ILE A 9 -3.94 13.10 -10.18
CA ILE A 9 -4.11 11.90 -9.36
C ILE A 9 -2.82 11.08 -9.21
N SER A 10 -1.81 11.39 -10.04
CA SER A 10 -0.46 10.84 -9.95
C SER A 10 0.55 11.88 -10.45
N SER A 11 1.84 11.54 -10.55
CA SER A 11 2.87 12.48 -10.97
C SER A 11 2.68 12.98 -12.41
N ARG A 12 2.16 12.13 -13.30
CA ARG A 12 2.01 12.43 -14.74
C ARG A 12 0.56 12.48 -15.22
N TYR A 13 -0.39 11.94 -14.44
CA TYR A 13 -1.77 11.78 -14.89
C TYR A 13 -2.74 12.61 -14.08
N LYS A 14 -3.62 13.28 -14.83
CA LYS A 14 -4.75 14.02 -14.29
C LYS A 14 -5.94 13.08 -14.03
N LYS A 15 -6.89 13.55 -13.27
CA LYS A 15 -8.17 12.90 -13.01
C LYS A 15 -8.89 12.54 -14.31
N GLU A 16 -8.88 13.44 -15.28
CA GLU A 16 -9.54 13.30 -16.58
C GLU A 16 -8.92 12.17 -17.41
N ASP A 17 -7.61 11.92 -17.28
CA ASP A 17 -6.92 10.81 -17.97
C ASP A 17 -7.50 9.45 -17.58
N TYR A 18 -7.90 9.29 -16.31
CA TYR A 18 -8.57 8.08 -15.87
C TYR A 18 -10.06 8.08 -16.20
N LEU A 19 -10.78 9.18 -16.01
CA LEU A 19 -12.22 9.25 -16.22
C LEU A 19 -12.58 9.04 -17.70
N SER A 20 -11.78 9.56 -18.63
CA SER A 20 -11.98 9.38 -20.07
C SER A 20 -11.85 7.94 -20.56
N LEU A 21 -11.25 7.04 -19.76
CA LEU A 21 -11.22 5.62 -20.08
C LEU A 21 -12.60 4.97 -19.99
N GLU A 22 -13.54 5.55 -19.23
CA GLU A 22 -14.84 4.93 -18.95
C GLU A 22 -14.67 3.43 -18.61
N LEU A 23 -13.72 3.17 -17.70
CA LEU A 23 -13.24 1.82 -17.44
C LEU A 23 -14.33 0.97 -16.79
N ALA A 24 -14.68 -0.14 -17.44
CA ALA A 24 -15.56 -1.18 -16.96
C ALA A 24 -14.82 -2.51 -16.78
N ILE A 25 -15.38 -3.46 -16.04
CA ILE A 25 -14.76 -4.77 -15.79
C ILE A 25 -14.38 -5.49 -17.07
N ASN A 26 -15.26 -5.41 -18.09
CA ASN A 26 -15.11 -6.04 -19.40
C ASN A 26 -14.49 -5.12 -20.46
N SER A 27 -13.91 -3.98 -20.07
CA SER A 27 -13.16 -3.14 -21.00
C SER A 27 -12.00 -3.91 -21.64
N ASN A 28 -11.61 -3.51 -22.83
CA ASN A 28 -10.51 -4.13 -23.58
C ASN A 28 -9.14 -3.97 -22.86
N SER A 29 -8.16 -4.75 -23.32
CA SER A 29 -6.82 -4.77 -22.73
C SER A 29 -6.11 -3.42 -22.77
N SER A 30 -6.30 -2.62 -23.82
CA SER A 30 -5.69 -1.29 -23.95
C SER A 30 -6.16 -0.33 -22.86
N LYS A 31 -7.46 -0.29 -22.56
CA LYS A 31 -8.00 0.52 -21.46
C LYS A 31 -7.47 0.06 -20.11
N TRP A 32 -7.40 -1.26 -19.89
CA TRP A 32 -6.85 -1.82 -18.65
C TRP A 32 -5.35 -1.54 -18.50
N SER A 33 -4.55 -1.69 -19.56
CA SER A 33 -3.14 -1.31 -19.54
C SER A 33 -2.95 0.15 -19.13
N LYS A 34 -3.72 1.05 -19.75
CA LYS A 34 -3.65 2.49 -19.40
C LYS A 34 -4.06 2.77 -17.94
N ALA A 35 -5.11 2.12 -17.45
CA ALA A 35 -5.54 2.25 -16.06
C ALA A 35 -4.48 1.74 -15.06
N VAL A 36 -3.82 0.62 -15.38
CA VAL A 36 -2.72 0.07 -14.59
C VAL A 36 -1.49 0.99 -14.64
N ASP A 37 -1.17 1.60 -15.79
CA ASP A 37 -0.08 2.58 -15.89
C ASP A 37 -0.33 3.80 -14.99
N ILE A 38 -1.57 4.30 -14.96
CA ILE A 38 -1.97 5.40 -14.05
C ILE A 38 -1.78 4.99 -12.59
N LEU A 39 -2.20 3.76 -12.22
CA LEU A 39 -2.00 3.25 -10.87
C LEU A 39 -0.52 3.11 -10.52
N LYS A 40 0.29 2.52 -11.42
CA LYS A 40 1.74 2.37 -11.23
C LYS A 40 2.42 3.73 -11.03
N ASP A 41 2.10 4.72 -11.85
CA ASP A 41 2.64 6.07 -11.69
C ASP A 41 2.26 6.69 -10.33
N ARG A 42 1.00 6.47 -9.89
CA ARG A 42 0.53 6.97 -8.60
C ARG A 42 1.26 6.33 -7.42
N ILE A 43 1.37 5.01 -7.39
CA ILE A 43 2.00 4.28 -6.27
C ILE A 43 3.51 4.51 -6.27
N ASN A 44 4.16 4.41 -7.41
CA ASN A 44 5.59 4.67 -7.52
C ASN A 44 5.93 6.11 -7.09
N GLY A 45 5.26 7.12 -7.63
CA GLY A 45 5.57 8.51 -7.31
C GLY A 45 5.29 8.91 -5.86
N ARG A 46 4.23 8.34 -5.25
CA ARG A 46 3.83 8.70 -3.88
C ARG A 46 4.53 7.90 -2.79
N PHE A 47 4.98 6.68 -3.10
CA PHE A 47 5.55 5.77 -2.11
C PHE A 47 6.94 5.27 -2.51
N PHE A 48 7.09 4.45 -3.53
CA PHE A 48 8.35 3.76 -3.78
C PHE A 48 9.50 4.71 -4.13
N ALA A 49 9.28 5.71 -4.99
CA ALA A 49 10.31 6.69 -5.30
C ALA A 49 10.73 7.51 -4.07
N GLN A 50 9.80 7.81 -3.16
CA GLN A 50 10.12 8.52 -1.91
C GLN A 50 10.90 7.62 -0.94
N ILE A 51 10.53 6.33 -0.84
CA ILE A 51 11.25 5.34 -0.04
C ILE A 51 12.68 5.17 -0.57
N ASP A 52 12.85 5.03 -1.89
CA ASP A 52 14.17 4.86 -2.51
C ASP A 52 15.05 6.10 -2.25
N LEU A 53 14.52 7.31 -2.44
CA LEU A 53 15.22 8.56 -2.11
C LEU A 53 15.65 8.65 -0.63
N LEU A 54 14.76 8.26 0.29
CA LEU A 54 15.10 8.24 1.72
C LEU A 54 16.19 7.20 2.01
N SER A 55 16.09 6.01 1.40
CA SER A 55 17.06 4.92 1.60
C SER A 55 18.46 5.29 1.12
N GLU A 56 18.56 6.02 0.02
CA GLU A 56 19.85 6.39 -0.59
C GLU A 56 20.49 7.62 0.06
N ASN A 57 19.70 8.59 0.51
CA ASN A 57 20.20 9.93 0.82
C ASN A 57 20.07 10.34 2.30
N VAL A 58 19.33 9.60 3.11
CA VAL A 58 19.05 9.99 4.51
C VAL A 58 19.50 8.89 5.46
N LYS A 59 20.33 9.25 6.45
CA LYS A 59 20.66 8.37 7.57
C LYS A 59 19.50 8.31 8.57
N ASN A 60 19.38 7.18 9.28
CA ASN A 60 18.32 6.96 10.29
C ASN A 60 16.90 7.14 9.71
N ASN A 61 16.69 6.67 8.49
CA ASN A 61 15.46 6.83 7.71
C ASN A 61 14.36 5.81 8.06
N GLY A 62 14.64 4.80 8.88
CA GLY A 62 13.75 3.66 9.13
C GLY A 62 12.33 4.04 9.56
N PHE A 63 12.17 5.05 10.42
CA PHE A 63 10.84 5.54 10.83
C PHE A 63 10.06 6.18 9.69
N ALA A 64 10.70 7.01 8.88
CA ALA A 64 10.06 7.66 7.74
C ALA A 64 9.66 6.65 6.66
N ILE A 65 10.55 5.71 6.33
CA ILE A 65 10.25 4.61 5.40
C ILE A 65 9.12 3.74 5.94
N MET A 66 9.13 3.38 7.22
CA MET A 66 8.06 2.57 7.81
C MET A 66 6.72 3.30 7.84
N ALA A 67 6.70 4.61 8.05
CA ALA A 67 5.47 5.41 7.95
C ALA A 67 4.87 5.34 6.54
N LEU A 68 5.69 5.48 5.50
CA LEU A 68 5.26 5.32 4.10
C LEU A 68 4.78 3.89 3.82
N ASN A 69 5.49 2.87 4.33
CA ASN A 69 5.07 1.46 4.20
C ASN A 69 3.71 1.22 4.88
N CYS A 70 3.47 1.74 6.08
CA CYS A 70 2.18 1.61 6.77
C CYS A 70 1.03 2.25 5.98
N LEU A 71 1.25 3.43 5.41
CA LEU A 71 0.26 4.10 4.55
C LEU A 71 0.03 3.31 3.24
N LEU A 72 1.08 2.75 2.67
CA LEU A 72 0.98 1.92 1.47
C LEU A 72 0.21 0.63 1.72
N ILE A 73 0.47 -0.09 2.82
CA ILE A 73 -0.29 -1.28 3.23
C ILE A 73 -1.79 -0.96 3.28
N GLU A 74 -2.18 0.12 3.95
CA GLU A 74 -3.58 0.54 4.04
C GLU A 74 -4.17 0.90 2.66
N THR A 75 -3.39 1.55 1.82
CA THR A 75 -3.77 1.89 0.44
C THR A 75 -4.01 0.63 -0.40
N LEU A 76 -3.10 -0.35 -0.36
CA LEU A 76 -3.21 -1.61 -1.09
C LEU A 76 -4.39 -2.45 -0.61
N PHE A 77 -4.62 -2.52 0.70
CA PHE A 77 -5.81 -3.14 1.29
C PHE A 77 -7.10 -2.51 0.73
N GLN A 78 -7.17 -1.18 0.68
CA GLN A 78 -8.34 -0.48 0.14
C GLN A 78 -8.54 -0.77 -1.35
N PHE A 79 -7.47 -0.84 -2.15
CA PHE A 79 -7.54 -1.22 -3.57
C PHE A 79 -8.01 -2.65 -3.76
N GLN A 80 -7.46 -3.60 -2.99
CA GLN A 80 -7.85 -5.00 -3.05
C GLN A 80 -9.34 -5.21 -2.74
N ARG A 81 -9.88 -4.47 -1.78
CA ARG A 81 -11.28 -4.61 -1.31
C ARG A 81 -12.25 -3.61 -1.95
N GLY A 82 -11.78 -2.66 -2.75
CA GLY A 82 -12.62 -1.61 -3.32
C GLY A 82 -13.24 -0.70 -2.27
N LEU A 83 -12.49 -0.35 -1.22
CA LEU A 83 -12.95 0.47 -0.11
C LEU A 83 -12.60 1.94 -0.35
N ASN A 84 -13.55 2.83 -0.06
CA ASN A 84 -13.31 4.27 -0.09
C ASN A 84 -12.36 4.69 1.06
N ARG A 85 -12.60 4.12 2.24
CA ARG A 85 -11.79 4.30 3.45
C ARG A 85 -11.76 2.98 4.23
N THR A 86 -10.78 2.83 5.10
CA THR A 86 -10.65 1.66 5.96
C THR A 86 -11.77 1.69 7.02
N PRO A 87 -12.40 0.55 7.33
CA PRO A 87 -13.42 0.45 8.37
C PRO A 87 -12.91 0.85 9.76
N SER A 88 -13.79 1.16 10.69
CA SER A 88 -13.42 1.51 12.08
C SER A 88 -12.74 0.39 12.87
N THR A 89 -12.96 -0.87 12.49
CA THR A 89 -12.29 -2.07 13.04
C THR A 89 -10.94 -2.32 12.34
N ASN A 90 -10.08 -1.31 12.33
CA ASN A 90 -8.86 -1.30 11.51
C ASN A 90 -7.87 -2.40 11.85
N LYS A 91 -7.68 -2.74 13.14
CA LYS A 91 -6.66 -3.68 13.59
C LYS A 91 -6.83 -5.07 12.97
N GLU A 92 -8.00 -5.65 13.15
CA GLU A 92 -8.30 -6.99 12.64
C GLU A 92 -8.20 -7.08 11.11
N HIS A 93 -8.82 -6.14 10.40
CA HIS A 93 -8.79 -6.12 8.93
C HIS A 93 -7.37 -5.92 8.39
N TYR A 94 -6.57 -5.09 9.06
CA TYR A 94 -5.18 -4.84 8.71
C TYR A 94 -4.33 -6.10 8.92
N ALA A 95 -4.49 -6.76 10.07
CA ALA A 95 -3.81 -8.00 10.39
C ALA A 95 -4.17 -9.14 9.42
N LEU A 96 -5.45 -9.33 9.14
CA LEU A 96 -5.92 -10.31 8.16
C LEU A 96 -5.36 -10.04 6.75
N PHE A 97 -5.28 -8.77 6.36
CA PHE A 97 -4.64 -8.41 5.09
C PHE A 97 -3.16 -8.79 5.09
N LEU A 98 -2.40 -8.44 6.13
CA LEU A 98 -0.98 -8.79 6.23
C LEU A 98 -0.76 -10.30 6.15
N CYS A 99 -1.50 -11.10 6.92
CA CYS A 99 -1.38 -12.55 6.89
C CYS A 99 -1.77 -13.15 5.53
N SER A 100 -2.81 -12.63 4.89
CA SER A 100 -3.26 -13.15 3.58
C SER A 100 -2.36 -12.74 2.42
N ALA A 101 -1.81 -11.55 2.47
CA ALA A 101 -0.95 -11.01 1.41
C ALA A 101 0.52 -11.46 1.55
N PHE A 102 0.97 -11.70 2.79
CA PHE A 102 2.36 -12.00 3.13
C PHE A 102 2.46 -13.16 4.13
N PRO A 103 1.97 -14.37 3.79
CA PRO A 103 1.84 -15.48 4.74
C PRO A 103 3.17 -15.99 5.29
N ASN A 104 4.28 -15.79 4.58
CA ASN A 104 5.62 -16.15 5.03
C ASN A 104 6.29 -15.10 5.91
N ASP A 105 5.77 -13.88 5.92
CA ASP A 105 6.32 -12.72 6.63
C ASP A 105 5.46 -12.32 7.84
N PHE A 106 4.16 -12.66 7.82
CA PHE A 106 3.20 -12.46 8.90
C PHE A 106 2.46 -13.78 9.15
N VAL A 107 3.15 -14.72 9.80
CA VAL A 107 2.70 -16.12 9.93
C VAL A 107 1.44 -16.24 10.78
N GLU A 108 1.28 -15.39 11.79
CA GLU A 108 0.16 -15.45 12.73
C GLU A 108 -0.56 -14.10 12.83
N GLN A 109 -1.88 -14.16 12.97
CA GLN A 109 -2.71 -12.96 13.04
C GLN A 109 -2.28 -12.00 14.16
N HIS A 110 -1.86 -12.52 15.32
CA HIS A 110 -1.43 -11.68 16.43
C HIS A 110 -0.18 -10.85 16.10
N ILE A 111 0.72 -11.31 15.22
CA ILE A 111 1.87 -10.53 14.74
C ILE A 111 1.37 -9.35 13.92
N GLY A 112 0.39 -9.58 13.03
CA GLY A 112 -0.24 -8.52 12.26
C GLY A 112 -0.99 -7.48 13.12
N GLU A 113 -1.64 -7.94 14.20
CA GLU A 113 -2.33 -7.07 15.15
C GLU A 113 -1.34 -6.21 15.96
N ARG A 114 -0.24 -6.81 16.43
CA ARG A 114 0.85 -6.07 17.09
C ARG A 114 1.53 -5.09 16.14
N PHE A 115 1.77 -5.49 14.89
CA PHE A 115 2.30 -4.56 13.87
C PHE A 115 1.39 -3.34 13.70
N TYR A 116 0.07 -3.55 13.64
CA TYR A 116 -0.87 -2.42 13.57
C TYR A 116 -0.78 -1.52 14.81
N GLU A 117 -0.84 -2.09 16.02
CA GLU A 117 -0.89 -1.30 17.27
C GLU A 117 0.46 -0.66 17.61
N GLU A 118 1.53 -1.43 17.52
CA GLU A 118 2.84 -1.03 18.05
C GLU A 118 3.67 -0.28 17.00
N ILE A 119 3.58 -0.66 15.72
CA ILE A 119 4.33 -0.04 14.64
C ILE A 119 3.48 1.04 13.97
N ARG A 120 2.38 0.66 13.30
CA ARG A 120 1.56 1.61 12.51
C ARG A 120 0.99 2.73 13.37
N CYS A 121 0.31 2.40 14.47
CA CYS A 121 -0.28 3.42 15.34
C CYS A 121 0.79 4.17 16.15
N GLY A 122 1.88 3.51 16.52
CA GLY A 122 2.99 4.15 17.19
C GLY A 122 3.64 5.23 16.32
N ILE A 123 4.03 4.87 15.11
CA ILE A 123 4.71 5.79 14.19
C ILE A 123 3.78 6.94 13.77
N LEU A 124 2.56 6.64 13.32
CA LEU A 124 1.66 7.65 12.75
C LEU A 124 1.06 8.60 13.78
N HIS A 125 0.98 8.20 15.06
CA HIS A 125 0.39 9.05 16.11
C HIS A 125 1.39 9.62 17.09
N SER A 126 2.56 9.00 17.24
CA SER A 126 3.53 9.35 18.28
C SER A 126 4.97 9.49 17.78
N ALA A 127 5.20 9.31 16.48
CA ALA A 127 6.53 9.30 15.85
C ALA A 127 7.52 8.30 16.50
N GLN A 128 7.01 7.21 17.09
CA GLN A 128 7.80 6.16 17.73
C GLN A 128 7.04 4.83 17.70
N THR A 129 7.74 3.72 17.91
CA THR A 129 7.09 2.42 18.16
C THR A 129 6.47 2.41 19.57
N LYS A 130 5.43 1.59 19.78
CA LYS A 130 4.84 1.38 21.11
C LYS A 130 5.39 0.12 21.75
N GLY A 131 5.31 0.07 23.08
CA GLY A 131 5.88 -1.02 23.86
C GLY A 131 7.40 -1.08 23.66
N GLU A 132 7.95 -2.28 23.63
CA GLU A 132 9.37 -2.53 23.37
C GLU A 132 9.67 -2.87 21.90
N SER A 133 8.68 -2.71 21.00
CA SER A 133 8.83 -3.04 19.58
C SER A 133 9.89 -2.19 18.89
N ARG A 134 10.60 -2.83 17.96
CA ARG A 134 11.78 -2.23 17.31
C ARG A 134 11.69 -2.31 15.80
N LEU A 135 12.16 -1.25 15.14
CA LEU A 135 12.52 -1.30 13.73
C LEU A 135 13.97 -1.76 13.61
N SER A 136 14.23 -2.66 12.67
CA SER A 136 15.57 -3.15 12.38
C SER A 136 16.00 -2.71 10.98
N ASP A 137 17.17 -2.11 10.88
CA ASP A 137 17.83 -1.78 9.61
C ASP A 137 18.55 -3.00 9.03
N ASN A 138 18.73 -4.06 9.82
CA ASN A 138 19.32 -5.31 9.35
C ASN A 138 18.34 -6.02 8.41
N TYR A 139 18.88 -6.49 7.28
CA TYR A 139 18.10 -7.33 6.38
C TYR A 139 17.65 -8.62 7.11
N SER A 140 16.41 -9.01 6.88
CA SER A 140 15.84 -10.26 7.38
C SER A 140 14.99 -10.89 6.29
N ASN A 141 14.95 -12.21 6.23
CA ASN A 141 14.06 -12.95 5.32
C ASN A 141 12.59 -12.93 5.78
N ILE A 142 12.30 -12.38 6.95
CA ILE A 142 10.97 -12.27 7.54
C ILE A 142 10.72 -10.81 7.91
N ALA A 143 9.59 -10.26 7.50
CA ALA A 143 9.27 -8.85 7.74
C ALA A 143 9.00 -8.54 9.21
N ALA A 144 8.33 -9.43 9.94
CA ALA A 144 7.98 -9.24 11.35
C ALA A 144 8.11 -10.55 12.12
N ARG A 145 8.79 -10.51 13.27
CA ARG A 145 9.00 -11.67 14.15
C ARG A 145 9.00 -11.27 15.61
N ILE A 146 8.76 -12.23 16.49
CA ILE A 146 8.88 -12.04 17.93
C ILE A 146 10.23 -12.58 18.41
N GLU A 147 11.02 -11.73 19.06
CA GLU A 147 12.29 -12.07 19.73
C GLU A 147 12.17 -11.73 21.22
N ASP A 148 12.23 -12.71 22.09
CA ASP A 148 12.09 -12.52 23.54
C ASP A 148 10.86 -11.68 23.95
N GLY A 149 9.73 -11.94 23.29
CA GLY A 149 8.48 -11.20 23.51
C GLY A 149 8.38 -9.84 22.80
N VAL A 150 9.46 -9.35 22.21
CA VAL A 150 9.55 -8.07 21.49
C VAL A 150 9.21 -8.26 20.01
N LEU A 151 8.36 -7.42 19.46
CA LEU A 151 8.12 -7.40 18.02
C LEU A 151 9.29 -6.66 17.32
N VAL A 152 10.01 -7.38 16.47
CA VAL A 152 11.09 -6.85 15.64
C VAL A 152 10.65 -6.83 14.18
N VAL A 153 10.75 -5.67 13.53
CA VAL A 153 10.31 -5.46 12.15
C VAL A 153 11.47 -5.01 11.28
N SER A 154 11.74 -5.76 10.21
CA SER A 154 12.73 -5.38 9.19
C SER A 154 12.13 -4.38 8.19
N VAL A 155 12.62 -3.14 8.23
CA VAL A 155 12.16 -2.05 7.35
C VAL A 155 12.36 -2.39 5.88
N ALA A 156 13.55 -2.92 5.53
CA ALA A 156 13.91 -3.29 4.16
C ALA A 156 13.00 -4.43 3.63
N ARG A 157 12.76 -5.47 4.45
CA ARG A 157 11.93 -6.61 4.05
C ARG A 157 10.46 -6.20 3.85
N VAL A 158 9.90 -5.33 4.71
CA VAL A 158 8.54 -4.81 4.53
C VAL A 158 8.44 -4.08 3.18
N THR A 159 9.42 -3.23 2.85
CA THR A 159 9.44 -2.54 1.54
C THR A 159 9.49 -3.52 0.38
N GLU A 160 10.34 -4.54 0.45
CA GLU A 160 10.51 -5.56 -0.59
C GLU A 160 9.22 -6.34 -0.87
N ILE A 161 8.57 -6.84 0.18
CA ILE A 161 7.32 -7.59 0.00
C ILE A 161 6.19 -6.73 -0.55
N LEU A 162 6.16 -5.43 -0.20
CA LEU A 162 5.18 -4.50 -0.74
C LEU A 162 5.42 -4.20 -2.24
N LYS A 163 6.68 -4.08 -2.68
CA LYS A 163 7.02 -3.94 -4.10
C LYS A 163 6.56 -5.18 -4.88
N THR A 164 6.90 -6.37 -4.41
CA THR A 164 6.51 -7.65 -5.02
C THR A 164 4.98 -7.79 -5.09
N TYR A 165 4.28 -7.53 -3.98
CA TYR A 165 2.82 -7.59 -3.94
C TYR A 165 2.17 -6.62 -4.92
N PHE A 166 2.68 -5.40 -5.02
CA PHE A 166 2.14 -4.39 -5.92
C PHE A 166 2.34 -4.75 -7.40
N ASP A 167 3.47 -5.33 -7.73
CA ASP A 167 3.73 -5.84 -9.09
C ASP A 167 2.76 -6.98 -9.44
N ASP A 168 2.59 -7.95 -8.54
CA ASP A 168 1.64 -9.05 -8.72
C ASP A 168 0.19 -8.56 -8.82
N TYR A 169 -0.21 -7.63 -7.96
CA TYR A 169 -1.52 -6.99 -8.01
C TYR A 169 -1.76 -6.28 -9.36
N SER A 170 -0.77 -5.53 -9.83
CA SER A 170 -0.83 -4.81 -11.09
C SER A 170 -0.95 -5.76 -12.29
N ASN A 171 -0.22 -6.88 -12.27
CA ASN A 171 -0.29 -7.91 -13.32
C ASN A 171 -1.64 -8.63 -13.32
N LYS A 172 -2.19 -8.97 -12.14
CA LYS A 172 -3.53 -9.56 -12.01
C LYS A 172 -4.63 -8.65 -12.57
N LEU A 173 -4.52 -7.34 -12.45
CA LEU A 173 -5.48 -6.42 -13.06
C LEU A 173 -5.53 -6.50 -14.60
N LEU A 174 -4.45 -6.93 -15.25
CA LEU A 174 -4.42 -7.14 -16.71
C LEU A 174 -5.12 -8.42 -17.13
N ASP A 175 -5.28 -9.40 -16.22
CA ASP A 175 -5.98 -10.65 -16.49
C ASP A 175 -7.50 -10.44 -16.47
N PRO A 176 -8.23 -10.69 -17.60
CA PRO A 176 -9.69 -10.52 -17.67
C PRO A 176 -10.46 -11.48 -16.76
N THR A 177 -9.86 -12.57 -16.30
CA THR A 177 -10.50 -13.55 -15.41
C THR A 177 -10.61 -13.02 -13.98
N GLU A 178 -9.78 -12.05 -13.58
CA GLU A 178 -9.75 -11.41 -12.26
C GLU A 178 -10.88 -10.35 -12.09
N SER A 179 -12.09 -10.74 -12.41
CA SER A 179 -13.26 -9.83 -12.45
C SER A 179 -13.57 -9.17 -11.11
N ASN A 180 -13.40 -9.87 -9.98
CA ASN A 180 -13.63 -9.33 -8.65
C ASN A 180 -12.58 -8.26 -8.28
N LEU A 181 -11.31 -8.52 -8.61
CA LEU A 181 -10.21 -7.59 -8.39
C LEU A 181 -10.40 -6.32 -9.22
N ARG A 182 -10.75 -6.49 -10.50
CA ARG A 182 -11.10 -5.40 -11.43
C ARG A 182 -12.27 -4.56 -10.90
N LYS A 183 -13.32 -5.18 -10.39
CA LYS A 183 -14.47 -4.48 -9.78
C LYS A 183 -14.03 -3.63 -8.58
N SER A 184 -13.20 -4.20 -7.70
CA SER A 184 -12.66 -3.48 -6.54
C SER A 184 -11.81 -2.28 -6.97
N PHE A 185 -10.92 -2.47 -7.95
CA PHE A 185 -10.09 -1.43 -8.51
C PHE A 185 -10.90 -0.26 -9.10
N VAL A 186 -11.86 -0.54 -9.98
CA VAL A 186 -12.73 0.47 -10.59
C VAL A 186 -13.47 1.28 -9.52
N LYS A 187 -14.00 0.60 -8.49
CA LYS A 187 -14.68 1.26 -7.38
C LYS A 187 -13.74 2.19 -6.61
N LYS A 188 -12.51 1.73 -6.28
CA LYS A 188 -11.53 2.53 -5.55
C LYS A 188 -11.01 3.71 -6.38
N MET A 189 -10.71 3.51 -7.65
CA MET A 189 -10.30 4.60 -8.54
C MET A 189 -11.41 5.64 -8.76
N GLY A 190 -12.67 5.19 -8.86
CA GLY A 190 -13.81 6.09 -8.91
C GLY A 190 -13.93 6.97 -7.66
N PHE A 191 -13.52 6.49 -6.48
CA PHE A 191 -13.42 7.32 -5.28
C PHE A 191 -12.24 8.29 -5.38
N VAL A 192 -11.05 7.81 -5.77
CA VAL A 192 -9.84 8.64 -5.95
C VAL A 192 -10.09 9.82 -6.90
N CYS A 193 -10.90 9.62 -7.93
CA CYS A 193 -11.22 10.67 -8.90
C CYS A 193 -12.37 11.60 -8.47
N ARG A 194 -13.09 11.31 -7.38
CA ARG A 194 -14.17 12.18 -6.87
C ARG A 194 -13.73 13.11 -5.76
N THR A 195 -12.60 12.82 -5.13
CA THR A 195 -11.98 13.66 -4.11
C THR A 195 -10.98 14.62 -4.72
#